data_5a0d69196abac3352dcd82847c8809a5
#
_entry.id   5a0d69196abac3352dcd82847c8809a5
#
_cell.length_a   1.000
_cell.length_b   1.000
_cell.length_c   1.000
_cell.angle_alpha   90.00
_cell.angle_beta   90.00
_cell.angle_gamma   90.00
#
_symmetry.space_group_name_H-M   'P 1'
#
loop_
_entity.id
_entity.type
_entity.pdbx_description
1 polymer ?
#
loop_
_entity_poly.entity_id
_entity_poly.type
_entity_poly.pdbx_seq_one_letter_code
_entity_poly.pdbx_strand_id
1 'polypeptide(L)'
;MREAVSITGQGIICAIGNDLPSVLDSLVHARSGIRPMKYLNSRHSELPVGEVQLSNSQMKRILGLEESTLASRTSLMGAIAIKEALAQVGKSRLEGKRVVLISGTTVGGMDLSENYWERMKNEDSLLNLPLCNDCGNSTVEMARMAGLEGVRCCTISTACSSALNSVMLGAEMLRHDEADIVIAGGSEALSRFHLNGFNSLMILDKEPCRPFDETRAGLNLGEGAAFVVLEKDAGSRTLSYVTGYGNRCDAFHQTATSENGDGAFLAMKDALEMAGIAPGDIDYVNAHATGTPNNDLTESRALMRVFGDNLPEISGTKGLTGHTTSASGSI
;
A
#
# COMPACT_ATOMS: atom_id res chain seq x y z
N MET A 1 3.69 -21.29 -19.45
CA MET A 1 3.22 -20.49 -18.31
C MET A 1 4.34 -20.43 -17.30
N ARG A 2 4.64 -19.26 -16.76
CA ARG A 2 5.56 -19.15 -15.61
C ARG A 2 4.90 -19.76 -14.38
N GLU A 3 5.70 -20.29 -13.46
CA GLU A 3 5.19 -20.89 -12.22
C GLU A 3 4.43 -19.85 -11.39
N ALA A 4 3.20 -20.16 -11.00
CA ALA A 4 2.38 -19.30 -10.15
C ALA A 4 2.97 -19.25 -8.74
N VAL A 5 2.93 -18.08 -8.12
CA VAL A 5 3.40 -17.87 -6.74
C VAL A 5 2.19 -17.86 -5.82
N SER A 6 2.23 -18.69 -4.76
CA SER A 6 1.17 -18.82 -3.77
C SER A 6 1.17 -17.63 -2.79
N ILE A 7 0.02 -17.08 -2.50
CA ILE A 7 -0.22 -16.23 -1.33
C ILE A 7 -0.74 -17.12 -0.21
N THR A 8 -0.06 -17.12 0.94
CA THR A 8 -0.34 -18.02 2.08
C THR A 8 -0.71 -17.30 3.36
N GLY A 9 -0.54 -16.00 3.40
CA GLY A 9 -0.94 -15.14 4.52
C GLY A 9 -1.17 -13.72 4.03
N GLN A 10 -2.03 -13.01 4.72
CA GLN A 10 -2.38 -11.63 4.40
C GLN A 10 -2.72 -10.87 5.68
N GLY A 11 -2.37 -9.59 5.72
CA GLY A 11 -2.68 -8.72 6.85
C GLY A 11 -2.81 -7.28 6.41
N ILE A 12 -3.70 -6.55 7.05
CA ILE A 12 -4.09 -5.20 6.65
C ILE A 12 -4.50 -4.35 7.85
N ILE A 13 -4.17 -3.07 7.75
CA ILE A 13 -4.71 -2.01 8.61
C ILE A 13 -4.90 -0.76 7.76
N CYS A 14 -6.09 -0.18 7.77
CA CYS A 14 -6.40 1.03 7.00
C CYS A 14 -7.57 1.80 7.64
N ALA A 15 -8.04 2.86 6.98
CA ALA A 15 -9.09 3.73 7.50
C ALA A 15 -10.42 3.02 7.81
N ILE A 16 -10.69 1.87 7.18
CA ILE A 16 -11.95 1.12 7.31
C ILE A 16 -11.85 -0.12 8.20
N GLY A 17 -10.66 -0.44 8.72
CA GLY A 17 -10.47 -1.58 9.63
C GLY A 17 -9.04 -1.74 10.08
N ASN A 18 -8.86 -2.43 11.20
CA ASN A 18 -7.55 -2.64 11.83
C ASN A 18 -7.03 -4.08 11.64
N ASP A 19 -7.78 -4.92 10.94
CA ASP A 19 -7.51 -6.31 10.61
C ASP A 19 -8.37 -6.74 9.40
N LEU A 20 -8.08 -7.90 8.83
CA LEU A 20 -8.81 -8.45 7.69
C LEU A 20 -10.32 -8.58 7.92
N PRO A 21 -10.81 -9.13 9.06
CA PRO A 21 -12.25 -9.25 9.27
C PRO A 21 -12.97 -7.91 9.29
N SER A 22 -12.43 -6.90 9.96
CA SER A 22 -13.05 -5.57 10.04
C SER A 22 -13.01 -4.81 8.72
N VAL A 23 -11.94 -4.97 7.93
CA VAL A 23 -11.85 -4.40 6.58
C VAL A 23 -12.88 -5.05 5.66
N LEU A 24 -12.97 -6.38 5.65
CA LEU A 24 -13.95 -7.11 4.85
C LEU A 24 -15.39 -6.71 5.21
N ASP A 25 -15.72 -6.64 6.50
CA ASP A 25 -17.03 -6.20 6.95
C ASP A 25 -17.35 -4.77 6.50
N SER A 26 -16.36 -3.88 6.50
CA SER A 26 -16.51 -2.51 6.02
C SER A 26 -16.70 -2.43 4.50
N LEU A 27 -15.98 -3.28 3.73
CA LEU A 27 -16.14 -3.37 2.28
C LEU A 27 -17.54 -3.88 1.91
N VAL A 28 -18.02 -4.96 2.54
CA VAL A 28 -19.35 -5.55 2.29
C VAL A 28 -20.48 -4.55 2.56
N HIS A 29 -20.32 -3.68 3.58
CA HIS A 29 -21.31 -2.68 3.94
C HIS A 29 -21.01 -1.28 3.37
N ALA A 30 -20.03 -1.13 2.48
CA ALA A 30 -19.60 0.13 1.87
C ALA A 30 -19.38 1.27 2.90
N ARG A 31 -18.78 0.93 4.06
CA ARG A 31 -18.50 1.90 5.13
C ARG A 31 -17.25 2.69 4.82
N SER A 32 -17.38 4.00 4.60
CA SER A 32 -16.25 4.88 4.36
C SER A 32 -15.50 5.22 5.65
N GLY A 33 -14.17 5.19 5.56
CA GLY A 33 -13.24 5.68 6.57
C GLY A 33 -12.78 7.13 6.34
N ILE A 34 -13.25 7.79 5.29
CA ILE A 34 -12.91 9.19 4.97
C ILE A 34 -13.68 10.11 5.93
N ARG A 35 -12.92 10.86 6.75
CA ARG A 35 -13.44 11.66 7.86
C ARG A 35 -12.58 12.90 8.09
N PRO A 36 -13.07 13.91 8.87
CA PRO A 36 -12.23 14.96 9.38
C PRO A 36 -11.01 14.41 10.13
N MET A 37 -9.86 15.05 10.00
CA MET A 37 -8.60 14.64 10.65
C MET A 37 -8.75 14.52 12.15
N LYS A 38 -8.20 13.46 12.71
CA LYS A 38 -8.18 13.19 14.16
C LYS A 38 -6.76 13.14 14.73
N TYR A 39 -5.85 12.54 14.00
CA TYR A 39 -4.47 12.31 14.45
C TYR A 39 -3.47 13.19 13.71
N LEU A 40 -3.69 13.46 12.43
CA LEU A 40 -2.85 14.39 11.67
C LEU A 40 -3.16 15.82 12.06
N ASN A 41 -2.17 16.51 12.66
CA ASN A 41 -2.30 17.93 12.96
C ASN A 41 -1.87 18.78 11.76
N SER A 42 -2.84 19.35 11.04
CA SER A 42 -2.61 20.18 9.86
C SER A 42 -3.47 21.44 9.89
N ARG A 43 -2.98 22.49 9.21
CA ARG A 43 -3.76 23.73 8.96
C ARG A 43 -4.89 23.53 7.94
N HIS A 44 -4.86 22.43 7.17
CA HIS A 44 -5.86 22.10 6.17
C HIS A 44 -6.95 21.20 6.76
N SER A 45 -7.55 21.61 7.86
CA SER A 45 -8.59 20.84 8.57
C SER A 45 -9.88 20.64 7.77
N GLU A 46 -10.06 21.39 6.70
CA GLU A 46 -11.18 21.28 5.76
C GLU A 46 -11.09 20.08 4.81
N LEU A 47 -9.92 19.43 4.73
CA LEU A 47 -9.70 18.28 3.87
C LEU A 47 -9.95 16.98 4.63
N PRO A 48 -10.96 16.18 4.27
CA PRO A 48 -11.17 14.88 4.89
C PRO A 48 -10.09 13.89 4.44
N VAL A 49 -9.78 12.94 5.31
CA VAL A 49 -8.71 11.94 5.11
C VAL A 49 -9.14 10.55 5.59
N GLY A 50 -8.50 9.52 5.06
CA GLY A 50 -8.65 8.14 5.51
C GLY A 50 -7.60 7.79 6.58
N GLU A 51 -7.80 8.18 7.84
CA GLU A 51 -6.89 7.82 8.94
C GLU A 51 -7.22 6.45 9.53
N VAL A 52 -6.19 5.67 9.84
CA VAL A 52 -6.31 4.50 10.71
C VAL A 52 -6.80 4.94 12.10
N GLN A 53 -7.87 4.33 12.60
CA GLN A 53 -8.57 4.77 13.81
C GLN A 53 -7.89 4.32 15.11
N LEU A 54 -6.56 4.12 15.07
CA LEU A 54 -5.72 3.85 16.22
C LEU A 54 -4.68 4.96 16.40
N SER A 55 -4.49 5.41 17.64
CA SER A 55 -3.36 6.28 17.99
C SER A 55 -2.05 5.49 17.98
N ASN A 56 -0.91 6.19 17.88
CA ASN A 56 0.41 5.55 17.98
C ASN A 56 0.58 4.78 19.30
N SER A 57 0.07 5.32 20.42
CA SER A 57 0.07 4.63 21.73
C SER A 57 -0.73 3.33 21.71
N GLN A 58 -1.88 3.30 21.02
CA GLN A 58 -2.66 2.07 20.87
C GLN A 58 -1.93 1.04 20.01
N MET A 59 -1.32 1.46 18.89
CA MET A 59 -0.52 0.58 18.04
C MET A 59 0.71 0.04 18.75
N LYS A 60 1.42 0.86 19.55
CA LYS A 60 2.53 0.40 20.40
C LYS A 60 2.08 -0.69 21.37
N ARG A 61 0.93 -0.52 22.03
CA ARG A 61 0.38 -1.55 22.94
C ARG A 61 0.06 -2.86 22.22
N ILE A 62 -0.52 -2.79 21.01
CA ILE A 62 -0.78 -3.98 20.17
C ILE A 62 0.53 -4.71 19.85
N LEU A 63 1.60 -3.96 19.60
CA LEU A 63 2.92 -4.50 19.28
C LEU A 63 3.73 -4.93 20.50
N GLY A 64 3.27 -4.62 21.73
CA GLY A 64 4.01 -4.90 22.97
C GLY A 64 5.21 -3.97 23.17
N LEU A 65 5.18 -2.76 22.65
CA LEU A 65 6.24 -1.77 22.75
C LEU A 65 6.01 -0.83 23.94
N GLU A 66 7.12 -0.36 24.53
CA GLU A 66 7.09 0.69 25.54
C GLU A 66 6.55 2.00 24.94
N GLU A 67 5.81 2.78 25.73
CA GLU A 67 5.26 4.06 25.29
C GLU A 67 6.35 5.06 24.84
N SER A 68 7.52 5.00 25.49
CA SER A 68 8.69 5.82 25.19
C SER A 68 9.39 5.45 23.85
N THR A 69 9.08 4.31 23.24
CA THR A 69 9.68 3.88 21.99
C THR A 69 9.42 4.89 20.90
N LEU A 70 10.46 5.43 20.28
CA LEU A 70 10.35 6.25 19.08
C LEU A 70 10.14 5.35 17.87
N ALA A 71 8.97 5.43 17.27
CA ALA A 71 8.60 4.67 16.08
C ALA A 71 7.69 5.50 15.19
N SER A 72 7.93 5.46 13.88
CA SER A 72 7.05 6.12 12.92
C SER A 72 5.70 5.42 12.84
N ARG A 73 4.66 6.19 12.51
CA ARG A 73 3.32 5.62 12.27
C ARG A 73 3.34 4.63 11.12
N THR A 74 4.13 4.91 10.06
CA THR A 74 4.40 3.99 8.95
C THR A 74 4.91 2.64 9.47
N SER A 75 5.93 2.65 10.34
CA SER A 75 6.51 1.41 10.86
C SER A 75 5.56 0.65 11.81
N LEU A 76 4.77 1.37 12.61
CA LEU A 76 3.79 0.76 13.51
C LEU A 76 2.68 0.03 12.74
N MET A 77 2.09 0.68 11.73
CA MET A 77 1.06 0.06 10.89
C MET A 77 1.59 -1.14 10.12
N GLY A 78 2.77 -0.99 9.49
CA GLY A 78 3.39 -2.09 8.75
C GLY A 78 3.68 -3.30 9.62
N ALA A 79 4.19 -3.11 10.85
CA ALA A 79 4.44 -4.20 11.78
C ALA A 79 3.15 -4.93 12.22
N ILE A 80 2.04 -4.21 12.40
CA ILE A 80 0.74 -4.81 12.72
C ILE A 80 0.27 -5.70 11.56
N ALA A 81 0.26 -5.17 10.33
CA ALA A 81 -0.16 -5.92 9.15
C ALA A 81 0.73 -7.15 8.90
N ILE A 82 2.06 -7.01 9.04
CA ILE A 82 3.00 -8.13 8.92
C ILE A 82 2.70 -9.21 9.97
N LYS A 83 2.46 -8.85 11.24
CA LYS A 83 2.14 -9.82 12.29
C LYS A 83 0.84 -10.56 12.02
N GLU A 84 -0.18 -9.90 11.48
CA GLU A 84 -1.43 -10.54 11.07
C GLU A 84 -1.20 -11.55 9.93
N ALA A 85 -0.44 -11.17 8.90
CA ALA A 85 -0.09 -12.06 7.79
C ALA A 85 0.69 -13.30 8.27
N LEU A 86 1.67 -13.10 9.14
CA LEU A 86 2.49 -14.18 9.69
C LEU A 86 1.72 -15.10 10.66
N ALA A 87 0.69 -14.60 11.32
CA ALA A 87 -0.15 -15.43 12.21
C ALA A 87 -0.86 -16.56 11.46
N GLN A 88 -1.18 -16.35 10.17
CA GLN A 88 -1.81 -17.35 9.30
C GLN A 88 -0.83 -18.42 8.83
N VAL A 89 0.44 -18.07 8.68
CA VAL A 89 1.49 -19.00 8.22
C VAL A 89 2.13 -19.79 9.36
N GLY A 90 2.30 -19.14 10.51
CA GLY A 90 2.98 -19.69 11.69
C GLY A 90 4.49 -19.44 11.67
N LYS A 91 5.05 -19.03 12.82
CA LYS A 91 6.48 -18.67 12.94
C LYS A 91 7.44 -19.83 12.62
N SER A 92 7.09 -21.05 13.00
CA SER A 92 7.90 -22.25 12.71
C SER A 92 8.16 -22.47 11.21
N ARG A 93 7.27 -21.92 10.36
CA ARG A 93 7.43 -22.01 8.91
C ARG A 93 8.62 -21.20 8.39
N LEU A 94 9.03 -20.18 9.11
CA LEU A 94 10.15 -19.31 8.74
C LEU A 94 11.52 -19.87 9.13
N GLU A 95 11.55 -20.85 10.06
CA GLU A 95 12.78 -21.41 10.58
C GLU A 95 13.59 -22.11 9.51
N GLY A 96 14.89 -21.74 9.40
CA GLY A 96 15.81 -22.28 8.40
C GLY A 96 15.54 -21.86 6.96
N LYS A 97 14.61 -20.92 6.73
CA LYS A 97 14.26 -20.39 5.41
C LYS A 97 14.95 -19.06 5.10
N ARG A 98 15.22 -18.82 3.82
CA ARG A 98 15.66 -17.53 3.32
C ARG A 98 14.43 -16.62 3.21
N VAL A 99 14.18 -15.86 4.28
CA VAL A 99 13.03 -14.94 4.36
C VAL A 99 13.45 -13.55 3.93
N VAL A 100 12.63 -12.91 3.10
CA VAL A 100 12.81 -11.52 2.65
C VAL A 100 11.57 -10.70 2.99
N LEU A 101 11.77 -9.50 3.55
CA LEU A 101 10.72 -8.49 3.69
C LEU A 101 10.92 -7.41 2.63
N ILE A 102 9.89 -7.17 1.81
CA ILE A 102 9.88 -6.11 0.80
C ILE A 102 8.72 -5.17 1.11
N SER A 103 9.05 -3.91 1.40
CA SER A 103 8.03 -2.89 1.73
C SER A 103 8.07 -1.71 0.77
N GLY A 104 6.89 -1.33 0.29
CA GLY A 104 6.67 -0.07 -0.43
C GLY A 104 6.44 1.09 0.53
N THR A 105 7.20 2.19 0.36
CA THR A 105 6.95 3.47 1.04
C THR A 105 7.57 4.61 0.24
N THR A 106 7.00 5.81 0.30
CA THR A 106 7.50 6.99 -0.43
C THR A 106 8.18 8.02 0.47
N VAL A 107 7.82 8.06 1.75
CA VAL A 107 8.35 9.06 2.69
C VAL A 107 8.86 8.46 4.01
N GLY A 108 8.85 7.14 4.15
CA GLY A 108 9.37 6.47 5.33
C GLY A 108 8.73 6.95 6.62
N GLY A 109 9.57 7.40 7.57
CA GLY A 109 9.16 7.92 8.87
C GLY A 109 8.98 9.43 8.96
N MET A 110 8.58 10.10 7.87
CA MET A 110 8.38 11.55 7.81
C MET A 110 7.46 12.07 8.93
N ASP A 111 6.39 11.35 9.25
CA ASP A 111 5.46 11.67 10.34
C ASP A 111 6.17 11.85 11.69
N LEU A 112 7.16 11.01 11.96
CA LEU A 112 7.95 11.08 13.19
C LEU A 112 8.82 12.35 13.24
N SER A 113 9.55 12.63 12.15
CA SER A 113 10.35 13.87 12.05
C SER A 113 9.49 15.12 12.20
N GLU A 114 8.31 15.15 11.56
CA GLU A 114 7.39 16.29 11.64
C GLU A 114 6.89 16.53 13.06
N ASN A 115 6.58 15.47 13.81
CA ASN A 115 6.04 15.55 15.15
C ASN A 115 7.09 15.96 16.18
N TYR A 116 8.37 15.65 15.91
CA TYR A 116 9.46 15.97 16.84
C TYR A 116 10.32 17.16 16.41
N TRP A 117 10.00 17.81 15.29
CA TRP A 117 10.79 18.91 14.71
C TRP A 117 11.20 20.00 15.69
N GLU A 118 10.26 20.50 16.50
CA GLU A 118 10.55 21.54 17.47
C GLU A 118 11.44 21.05 18.64
N ARG A 119 11.27 19.79 19.05
CA ARG A 119 12.09 19.19 20.10
C ARG A 119 13.54 18.95 19.62
N MET A 120 13.71 18.53 18.36
CA MET A 120 15.02 18.27 17.76
C MET A 120 15.94 19.50 17.79
N LYS A 121 15.38 20.69 17.81
CA LYS A 121 16.17 21.95 17.92
C LYS A 121 16.83 22.14 19.27
N ASN A 122 16.36 21.45 20.30
CA ASN A 122 16.74 21.67 21.71
C ASN A 122 17.19 20.38 22.42
N GLU A 123 17.09 19.22 21.77
CA GLU A 123 17.39 17.92 22.37
C GLU A 123 18.38 17.15 21.51
N ASP A 124 19.66 17.11 21.91
CA ASP A 124 20.74 16.43 21.19
C ASP A 124 20.47 14.92 20.97
N SER A 125 19.74 14.30 21.88
CA SER A 125 19.32 12.90 21.76
C SER A 125 18.44 12.62 20.55
N LEU A 126 17.85 13.63 19.94
CA LEU A 126 16.96 13.53 18.77
C LEU A 126 17.63 13.93 17.45
N LEU A 127 18.92 14.30 17.45
CA LEU A 127 19.64 14.75 16.24
C LEU A 127 19.64 13.71 15.11
N ASN A 128 19.61 12.43 15.45
CA ASN A 128 19.56 11.33 14.48
C ASN A 128 18.13 10.97 14.03
N LEU A 129 17.12 11.61 14.58
CA LEU A 129 15.72 11.29 14.24
C LEU A 129 15.40 11.46 12.75
N PRO A 130 15.95 12.46 12.01
CA PRO A 130 15.70 12.57 10.56
C PRO A 130 16.14 11.35 9.74
N LEU A 131 16.98 10.46 10.26
CA LEU A 131 17.33 9.21 9.60
C LEU A 131 16.11 8.30 9.40
N CYS A 132 15.05 8.48 10.19
CA CYS A 132 13.77 7.75 9.97
C CYS A 132 13.09 8.10 8.65
N ASN A 133 13.47 9.22 8.00
CA ASN A 133 12.96 9.62 6.69
C ASN A 133 13.58 8.78 5.55
N ASP A 134 14.71 8.11 5.80
CA ASP A 134 15.18 7.08 4.86
C ASP A 134 14.12 5.97 4.79
N CYS A 135 13.61 5.75 3.57
CA CYS A 135 12.56 4.76 3.33
C CYS A 135 12.97 3.35 3.80
N GLY A 136 14.26 3.01 3.67
CA GLY A 136 14.81 1.73 4.12
C GLY A 136 14.71 1.53 5.62
N ASN A 137 14.85 2.60 6.40
CA ASN A 137 14.78 2.53 7.85
C ASN A 137 13.40 2.04 8.32
N SER A 138 12.31 2.52 7.70
CA SER A 138 10.96 2.08 8.07
C SER A 138 10.75 0.58 7.85
N THR A 139 11.33 0.00 6.79
CA THR A 139 11.25 -1.44 6.52
C THR A 139 12.00 -2.25 7.58
N VAL A 140 13.19 -1.82 7.97
CA VAL A 140 13.99 -2.47 9.02
C VAL A 140 13.26 -2.40 10.38
N GLU A 141 12.69 -1.26 10.72
CA GLU A 141 11.90 -1.09 11.94
C GLU A 141 10.64 -1.98 11.96
N MET A 142 9.94 -2.09 10.83
CA MET A 142 8.81 -3.02 10.69
C MET A 142 9.24 -4.47 10.95
N ALA A 143 10.36 -4.90 10.34
CA ALA A 143 10.91 -6.24 10.53
C ALA A 143 11.19 -6.51 12.01
N ARG A 144 11.90 -5.59 12.69
CA ARG A 144 12.22 -5.70 14.12
C ARG A 144 10.96 -5.80 14.99
N MET A 145 9.98 -4.92 14.79
CA MET A 145 8.73 -4.91 15.57
C MET A 145 7.83 -6.11 15.28
N ALA A 146 7.91 -6.69 14.09
CA ALA A 146 7.20 -7.92 13.73
C ALA A 146 7.90 -9.21 14.21
N GLY A 147 9.10 -9.11 14.80
CA GLY A 147 9.90 -10.26 15.25
C GLY A 147 10.56 -11.01 14.09
N LEU A 148 10.97 -10.30 13.06
CA LEU A 148 11.68 -10.77 11.87
C LEU A 148 13.15 -10.28 11.90
N GLU A 149 13.80 -10.34 13.05
CA GLU A 149 15.17 -9.89 13.20
C GLU A 149 16.12 -10.71 12.32
N GLY A 150 17.01 -10.01 11.62
CA GLY A 150 18.03 -10.62 10.76
C GLY A 150 17.52 -11.05 9.38
N VAL A 151 16.26 -10.82 9.02
CA VAL A 151 15.79 -11.05 7.65
C VAL A 151 16.34 -10.01 6.67
N ARG A 152 16.53 -10.41 5.41
CA ARG A 152 16.88 -9.46 4.35
C ARG A 152 15.71 -8.50 4.13
N CYS A 153 15.97 -7.20 4.22
CA CYS A 153 15.00 -6.14 3.96
C CYS A 153 15.28 -5.47 2.61
N CYS A 154 14.22 -5.22 1.86
CA CYS A 154 14.21 -4.45 0.63
C CYS A 154 13.14 -3.37 0.72
N THR A 155 13.42 -2.18 0.18
CA THR A 155 12.45 -1.09 0.14
C THR A 155 12.27 -0.61 -1.29
N ILE A 156 11.02 -0.45 -1.70
CA ILE A 156 10.64 0.04 -3.03
C ILE A 156 9.94 1.39 -2.88
N SER A 157 10.36 2.36 -3.71
CA SER A 157 9.73 3.67 -3.78
C SER A 157 9.46 4.02 -5.24
N THR A 158 8.26 3.67 -5.69
CA THR A 158 7.75 3.90 -7.06
C THR A 158 6.36 4.56 -7.01
N ALA A 159 6.23 5.56 -6.15
CA ALA A 159 4.97 6.27 -5.90
C ALA A 159 3.82 5.29 -5.54
N CYS A 160 2.64 5.47 -6.11
CA CYS A 160 1.44 4.69 -5.77
C CYS A 160 1.53 3.20 -6.17
N SER A 161 2.51 2.81 -6.99
CA SER A 161 2.73 1.42 -7.41
C SER A 161 3.71 0.65 -6.50
N SER A 162 4.27 1.28 -5.45
CA SER A 162 5.33 0.69 -4.63
C SER A 162 4.97 -0.68 -4.05
N ALA A 163 3.77 -0.82 -3.48
CA ALA A 163 3.33 -2.08 -2.87
C ALA A 163 3.14 -3.20 -3.91
N LEU A 164 2.57 -2.91 -5.09
CA LEU A 164 2.46 -3.89 -6.17
C LEU A 164 3.85 -4.29 -6.70
N ASN A 165 4.76 -3.34 -6.85
CA ASN A 165 6.14 -3.62 -7.23
C ASN A 165 6.88 -4.45 -6.17
N SER A 166 6.52 -4.32 -4.89
CA SER A 166 7.03 -5.20 -3.82
C SER A 166 6.56 -6.64 -4.01
N VAL A 167 5.29 -6.84 -4.33
CA VAL A 167 4.73 -8.18 -4.64
C VAL A 167 5.36 -8.75 -5.91
N MET A 168 5.51 -7.94 -6.96
CA MET A 168 6.17 -8.34 -8.21
C MET A 168 7.61 -8.79 -7.96
N LEU A 169 8.42 -7.99 -7.26
CA LEU A 169 9.81 -8.34 -6.93
C LEU A 169 9.86 -9.60 -6.08
N GLY A 170 8.98 -9.73 -5.09
CA GLY A 170 8.87 -10.93 -4.26
C GLY A 170 8.58 -12.20 -5.08
N ALA A 171 7.66 -12.12 -6.02
CA ALA A 171 7.36 -13.23 -6.92
C ALA A 171 8.55 -13.59 -7.82
N GLU A 172 9.29 -12.60 -8.35
CA GLU A 172 10.53 -12.87 -9.13
C GLU A 172 11.61 -13.52 -8.27
N MET A 173 11.85 -13.03 -7.04
CA MET A 173 12.85 -13.64 -6.13
C MET A 173 12.54 -15.10 -5.82
N LEU A 174 11.27 -15.45 -5.63
CA LEU A 174 10.84 -16.84 -5.44
C LEU A 174 11.07 -17.68 -6.70
N ARG A 175 10.70 -17.19 -7.89
CA ARG A 175 10.87 -17.89 -9.16
C ARG A 175 12.34 -18.15 -9.48
N HIS A 176 13.23 -17.25 -9.09
CA HIS A 176 14.68 -17.37 -9.31
C HIS A 176 15.43 -18.04 -8.14
N ASP A 177 14.71 -18.63 -7.18
CA ASP A 177 15.28 -19.30 -6.01
C ASP A 177 16.20 -18.40 -5.17
N GLU A 178 15.93 -17.07 -5.13
CA GLU A 178 16.63 -16.10 -4.29
C GLU A 178 16.07 -16.02 -2.87
N ALA A 179 14.84 -16.48 -2.67
CA ALA A 179 14.14 -16.56 -1.40
C ALA A 179 13.27 -17.81 -1.33
N ASP A 180 12.95 -18.28 -0.13
CA ASP A 180 12.02 -19.38 0.12
C ASP A 180 10.65 -18.85 0.54
N ILE A 181 10.63 -17.71 1.25
CA ILE A 181 9.43 -17.00 1.70
C ILE A 181 9.67 -15.51 1.53
N VAL A 182 8.70 -14.81 0.96
CA VAL A 182 8.74 -13.35 0.85
C VAL A 182 7.50 -12.75 1.51
N ILE A 183 7.72 -11.74 2.35
CA ILE A 183 6.66 -10.90 2.91
C ILE A 183 6.71 -9.61 2.09
N ALA A 184 5.67 -9.34 1.30
CA ALA A 184 5.64 -8.23 0.35
C ALA A 184 4.38 -7.38 0.52
N GLY A 185 4.54 -6.06 0.40
CA GLY A 185 3.42 -5.13 0.51
C GLY A 185 3.88 -3.69 0.64
N GLY A 186 3.11 -2.87 1.33
CA GLY A 186 3.46 -1.47 1.56
C GLY A 186 2.85 -0.93 2.83
N SER A 187 3.45 0.14 3.34
CA SER A 187 2.97 0.91 4.48
C SER A 187 3.28 2.38 4.29
N GLU A 188 2.30 3.22 4.52
CA GLU A 188 2.46 4.67 4.44
C GLU A 188 1.57 5.37 5.44
N ALA A 189 2.15 6.27 6.23
CA ALA A 189 1.41 7.14 7.13
C ALA A 189 1.04 8.45 6.46
N LEU A 190 -0.08 9.02 6.86
CA LEU A 190 -0.39 10.42 6.57
C LEU A 190 0.65 11.34 7.22
N SER A 191 1.11 12.33 6.45
CA SER A 191 2.02 13.36 6.90
C SER A 191 1.62 14.74 6.40
N ARG A 192 2.07 15.78 7.06
CA ARG A 192 1.88 17.16 6.58
C ARG A 192 2.59 17.36 5.25
N PHE A 193 3.72 16.68 5.04
CA PHE A 193 4.46 16.70 3.78
C PHE A 193 3.58 16.20 2.63
N HIS A 194 2.98 15.01 2.76
CA HIS A 194 2.05 14.47 1.76
C HIS A 194 0.86 15.40 1.53
N LEU A 195 0.19 15.82 2.60
CA LEU A 195 -1.01 16.65 2.48
C LEU A 195 -0.71 17.98 1.79
N ASN A 196 0.36 18.66 2.16
CA ASN A 196 0.75 19.91 1.52
C ASN A 196 1.19 19.70 0.06
N GLY A 197 1.94 18.62 -0.22
CA GLY A 197 2.37 18.26 -1.56
C GLY A 197 1.19 18.05 -2.49
N PHE A 198 0.26 17.16 -2.13
CA PHE A 198 -0.92 16.88 -2.94
C PHE A 198 -1.88 18.07 -3.03
N ASN A 199 -2.00 18.87 -1.97
CA ASN A 199 -2.79 20.10 -2.02
C ASN A 199 -2.19 21.13 -3.00
N SER A 200 -0.87 21.23 -3.10
CA SER A 200 -0.20 22.11 -4.05
C SER A 200 -0.43 21.71 -5.52
N LEU A 201 -0.72 20.43 -5.77
CA LEU A 201 -1.10 19.91 -7.08
C LEU A 201 -2.59 20.18 -7.41
N MET A 202 -3.37 20.69 -6.46
CA MET A 202 -4.81 20.99 -6.61
C MET A 202 -5.64 19.77 -7.03
N ILE A 203 -5.31 18.58 -6.48
CA ILE A 203 -5.99 17.32 -6.80
C ILE A 203 -6.72 16.71 -5.59
N LEU A 204 -6.81 17.44 -4.47
CA LEU A 204 -7.56 17.01 -3.28
C LEU A 204 -9.01 17.50 -3.35
N ASP A 205 -9.94 16.62 -2.95
CA ASP A 205 -11.36 16.96 -2.81
C ASP A 205 -11.67 17.30 -1.33
N LYS A 206 -12.56 18.27 -1.13
CA LYS A 206 -13.12 18.63 0.20
C LYS A 206 -14.28 17.76 0.61
N GLU A 207 -14.83 17.01 -0.35
CA GLU A 207 -15.85 15.99 -0.13
C GLU A 207 -15.24 14.59 -0.26
N PRO A 208 -15.91 13.52 0.19
CA PRO A 208 -15.46 12.14 -0.05
C PRO A 208 -15.30 11.87 -1.54
N CYS A 209 -14.15 11.32 -1.92
CA CYS A 209 -13.84 11.09 -3.32
C CYS A 209 -14.81 10.08 -3.97
N ARG A 210 -15.12 10.33 -5.24
CA ARG A 210 -16.14 9.62 -6.03
C ARG A 210 -15.51 9.10 -7.32
N PRO A 211 -14.73 8.00 -7.24
CA PRO A 211 -14.07 7.45 -8.42
C PRO A 211 -15.06 7.13 -9.55
N PHE A 212 -14.70 7.51 -10.77
CA PHE A 212 -15.47 7.36 -12.02
C PHE A 212 -16.81 8.11 -12.07
N ASP A 213 -17.19 8.83 -11.03
CA ASP A 213 -18.40 9.63 -11.02
C ASP A 213 -18.25 10.90 -11.86
N GLU A 214 -19.34 11.38 -12.49
CA GLU A 214 -19.33 12.61 -13.28
C GLU A 214 -18.97 13.84 -12.42
N THR A 215 -19.35 13.83 -11.14
CA THR A 215 -19.12 14.92 -10.19
C THR A 215 -17.78 14.83 -9.46
N ARG A 216 -16.92 13.86 -9.81
CA ARG A 216 -15.61 13.71 -9.17
C ARG A 216 -14.75 14.97 -9.30
N ALA A 217 -14.12 15.39 -8.22
CA ALA A 217 -13.34 16.61 -8.17
C ALA A 217 -11.90 16.42 -7.70
N GLY A 218 -11.57 15.26 -7.12
CA GLY A 218 -10.26 14.98 -6.59
C GLY A 218 -10.23 13.72 -5.72
N LEU A 219 -9.09 13.49 -5.10
CA LEU A 219 -8.88 12.39 -4.16
C LEU A 219 -8.89 12.89 -2.70
N ASN A 220 -9.09 11.98 -1.76
CA ASN A 220 -8.73 12.19 -0.36
C ASN A 220 -7.49 11.35 -0.06
N LEU A 221 -6.54 11.88 0.71
CA LEU A 221 -5.41 11.09 1.17
C LEU A 221 -5.86 10.10 2.25
N GLY A 222 -5.20 8.95 2.29
CA GLY A 222 -5.37 7.93 3.29
C GLY A 222 -4.04 7.43 3.82
N GLU A 223 -4.08 6.61 4.85
CA GLU A 223 -2.95 5.87 5.38
C GLU A 223 -3.31 4.41 5.61
N GLY A 224 -2.31 3.57 5.69
CA GLY A 224 -2.50 2.16 5.99
C GLY A 224 -1.29 1.33 5.64
N ALA A 225 -1.40 0.05 5.91
CA ALA A 225 -0.44 -0.97 5.56
C ALA A 225 -1.14 -2.26 5.19
N ALA A 226 -0.64 -2.94 4.17
CA ALA A 226 -1.05 -4.31 3.88
C ALA A 226 0.13 -5.11 3.34
N PHE A 227 0.21 -6.37 3.78
CA PHE A 227 1.27 -7.29 3.40
C PHE A 227 0.69 -8.67 3.11
N VAL A 228 1.30 -9.33 2.15
CA VAL A 228 1.05 -10.75 1.82
C VAL A 228 2.29 -11.58 2.05
N VAL A 229 2.11 -12.84 2.41
CA VAL A 229 3.19 -13.84 2.46
C VAL A 229 3.14 -14.64 1.17
N LEU A 230 4.26 -14.68 0.47
CA LEU A 230 4.45 -15.36 -0.80
C LEU A 230 5.33 -16.60 -0.62
N GLU A 231 4.93 -17.71 -1.20
CA GLU A 231 5.68 -18.97 -1.27
C GLU A 231 5.56 -19.56 -2.68
N LYS A 232 6.56 -20.34 -3.11
CA LYS A 232 6.61 -20.89 -4.48
C LYS A 232 5.50 -21.93 -4.72
N ASP A 233 5.38 -22.92 -3.86
CA ASP A 233 4.32 -23.94 -3.90
C ASP A 233 3.87 -24.22 -2.46
N ALA A 234 2.69 -23.79 -2.13
CA ALA A 234 2.15 -23.93 -0.77
C ALA A 234 1.06 -25.02 -0.67
N GLY A 235 0.68 -25.63 -1.80
CA GLY A 235 -0.35 -26.68 -1.83
C GLY A 235 -1.66 -26.19 -1.21
N SER A 236 -2.22 -26.94 -0.27
CA SER A 236 -3.50 -26.67 0.38
C SER A 236 -3.53 -25.41 1.26
N ARG A 237 -2.37 -24.78 1.54
CA ARG A 237 -2.27 -23.51 2.28
C ARG A 237 -2.42 -22.28 1.41
N THR A 238 -2.50 -22.45 0.10
CA THR A 238 -2.65 -21.35 -0.85
C THR A 238 -4.02 -20.71 -0.74
N LEU A 239 -4.04 -19.42 -0.45
CA LEU A 239 -5.25 -18.60 -0.42
C LEU A 239 -5.62 -18.11 -1.84
N SER A 240 -4.59 -17.68 -2.58
CA SER A 240 -4.69 -17.22 -3.97
C SER A 240 -3.31 -17.26 -4.62
N TYR A 241 -3.24 -16.90 -5.92
CA TYR A 241 -2.01 -16.95 -6.70
C TYR A 241 -1.69 -15.60 -7.34
N VAL A 242 -0.40 -15.27 -7.40
CA VAL A 242 0.14 -14.25 -8.28
C VAL A 242 0.56 -14.94 -9.57
N THR A 243 -0.23 -14.78 -10.63
CA THR A 243 -0.04 -15.46 -11.93
C THR A 243 0.68 -14.57 -12.93
N GLY A 244 0.40 -13.26 -12.93
CA GLY A 244 1.01 -12.30 -13.84
C GLY A 244 1.04 -10.89 -13.25
N TYR A 245 1.92 -10.06 -13.79
CA TYR A 245 2.07 -8.64 -13.47
C TYR A 245 2.69 -7.89 -14.63
N GLY A 246 2.50 -6.58 -14.63
CA GLY A 246 3.13 -5.66 -15.56
C GLY A 246 3.54 -4.38 -14.85
N ASN A 247 4.71 -3.86 -15.24
CA ASN A 247 5.21 -2.58 -14.76
C ASN A 247 5.72 -1.76 -15.95
N ARG A 248 5.03 -0.67 -16.25
CA ARG A 248 5.32 0.20 -17.39
C ARG A 248 5.35 1.66 -16.97
N CYS A 249 6.30 2.40 -17.51
CA CYS A 249 6.32 3.85 -17.41
C CYS A 249 5.53 4.43 -18.58
N ASP A 250 4.58 5.33 -18.29
CA ASP A 250 3.84 6.07 -19.31
C ASP A 250 4.75 7.04 -20.10
N ALA A 251 5.81 7.54 -19.45
CA ALA A 251 6.84 8.42 -20.00
C ALA A 251 6.30 9.69 -20.73
N PHE A 252 5.07 10.11 -20.37
CA PHE A 252 4.40 11.24 -21.00
C PHE A 252 4.74 12.56 -20.32
N HIS A 253 4.57 12.62 -18.99
CA HIS A 253 4.80 13.81 -18.17
C HIS A 253 5.12 13.40 -16.73
N GLN A 254 5.72 14.32 -15.93
CA GLN A 254 6.10 14.04 -14.54
C GLN A 254 4.91 13.72 -13.64
N THR A 255 3.74 14.32 -13.88
CA THR A 255 2.55 14.21 -13.01
C THR A 255 1.25 13.91 -13.77
N ALA A 256 1.26 13.93 -15.11
CA ALA A 256 0.10 13.64 -15.94
C ALA A 256 0.30 12.35 -16.74
N THR A 257 -0.78 11.60 -16.91
CA THR A 257 -0.82 10.41 -17.76
C THR A 257 -1.02 10.79 -19.22
N SER A 258 -0.61 9.91 -20.15
CA SER A 258 -0.92 10.04 -21.57
C SER A 258 -2.43 10.03 -21.77
N GLU A 259 -2.90 10.71 -22.80
CA GLU A 259 -4.34 10.90 -23.04
C GLU A 259 -5.12 9.57 -23.11
N ASN A 260 -4.50 8.53 -23.65
CA ASN A 260 -5.10 7.21 -23.81
C ASN A 260 -4.70 6.18 -22.75
N GLY A 261 -3.96 6.58 -21.69
CA GLY A 261 -3.51 5.71 -20.62
C GLY A 261 -2.56 4.61 -21.10
N ASP A 262 -1.57 4.97 -21.92
CA ASP A 262 -0.69 3.99 -22.60
C ASP A 262 0.09 3.14 -21.60
N GLY A 263 0.61 3.72 -20.51
CA GLY A 263 1.32 2.98 -19.47
C GLY A 263 0.43 1.95 -18.79
N ALA A 264 -0.80 2.34 -18.40
CA ALA A 264 -1.76 1.43 -17.77
C ALA A 264 -2.18 0.31 -18.73
N PHE A 265 -2.48 0.64 -19.99
CA PHE A 265 -2.79 -0.35 -21.03
C PHE A 265 -1.68 -1.38 -21.20
N LEU A 266 -0.43 -0.93 -21.33
CA LEU A 266 0.72 -1.83 -21.50
C LEU A 266 0.97 -2.69 -20.27
N ALA A 267 0.81 -2.15 -19.06
CA ALA A 267 0.97 -2.90 -17.83
C ALA A 267 -0.09 -4.02 -17.71
N MET A 268 -1.35 -3.72 -18.00
CA MET A 268 -2.42 -4.74 -18.02
C MET A 268 -2.17 -5.81 -19.07
N LYS A 269 -1.74 -5.40 -20.26
CA LYS A 269 -1.39 -6.35 -21.36
C LYS A 269 -0.26 -7.29 -20.94
N ASP A 270 0.82 -6.76 -20.36
CA ASP A 270 1.94 -7.58 -19.88
C ASP A 270 1.49 -8.59 -18.80
N ALA A 271 0.62 -8.16 -17.88
CA ALA A 271 0.09 -9.02 -16.83
C ALA A 271 -0.73 -10.18 -17.40
N LEU A 272 -1.62 -9.91 -18.33
CA LEU A 272 -2.40 -10.94 -19.05
C LEU A 272 -1.51 -11.90 -19.83
N GLU A 273 -0.55 -11.37 -20.60
CA GLU A 273 0.38 -12.16 -21.37
C GLU A 273 1.24 -13.07 -20.48
N MET A 274 1.74 -12.55 -19.37
CA MET A 274 2.51 -13.31 -18.38
C MET A 274 1.68 -14.41 -17.73
N ALA A 275 0.43 -14.12 -17.38
CA ALA A 275 -0.50 -15.09 -16.81
C ALA A 275 -0.95 -16.15 -17.84
N GLY A 276 -0.85 -15.86 -19.14
CA GLY A 276 -1.29 -16.73 -20.23
C GLY A 276 -2.81 -16.84 -20.33
N ILE A 277 -3.53 -15.76 -20.01
CA ILE A 277 -5.00 -15.67 -20.05
C ILE A 277 -5.45 -14.54 -20.97
N ALA A 278 -6.69 -14.64 -21.45
CA ALA A 278 -7.32 -13.61 -22.28
C ALA A 278 -8.05 -12.57 -21.42
N PRO A 279 -8.30 -11.34 -21.95
CA PRO A 279 -9.11 -10.36 -21.23
C PRO A 279 -10.48 -10.88 -20.76
N GLY A 280 -11.12 -11.75 -21.55
CA GLY A 280 -12.40 -12.35 -21.21
C GLY A 280 -12.39 -13.35 -20.04
N ASP A 281 -11.21 -13.73 -19.54
CA ASP A 281 -11.04 -14.59 -18.37
C ASP A 281 -10.96 -13.78 -17.06
N ILE A 282 -11.06 -12.45 -17.14
CA ILE A 282 -11.06 -11.54 -15.98
C ILE A 282 -12.49 -11.27 -15.55
N ASP A 283 -12.82 -11.67 -14.33
CA ASP A 283 -14.13 -11.42 -13.72
C ASP A 283 -14.23 -10.03 -13.05
N TYR A 284 -13.11 -9.53 -12.51
CA TYR A 284 -13.10 -8.33 -11.69
C TYR A 284 -11.79 -7.54 -11.79
N VAL A 285 -11.90 -6.20 -11.79
CA VAL A 285 -10.79 -5.26 -11.71
C VAL A 285 -10.96 -4.34 -10.51
N ASN A 286 -10.00 -4.36 -9.57
CA ASN A 286 -9.85 -3.30 -8.59
C ASN A 286 -8.98 -2.19 -9.22
N ALA A 287 -9.62 -1.10 -9.65
CA ALA A 287 -9.00 -0.02 -10.39
C ALA A 287 -8.16 0.90 -9.47
N HIS A 288 -7.27 1.68 -10.09
CA HIS A 288 -6.56 2.74 -9.35
C HIS A 288 -7.53 3.79 -8.82
N ALA A 289 -8.49 4.23 -9.64
CA ALA A 289 -9.73 4.88 -9.20
C ALA A 289 -9.53 5.99 -8.16
N THR A 290 -8.73 7.01 -8.49
CA THR A 290 -8.37 8.08 -7.53
C THR A 290 -9.48 9.10 -7.31
N GLY A 291 -10.49 9.17 -8.17
CA GLY A 291 -11.51 10.22 -8.17
C GLY A 291 -11.02 11.53 -8.78
N THR A 292 -9.79 11.57 -9.30
CA THR A 292 -9.31 12.76 -10.02
C THR A 292 -9.80 12.74 -11.46
N PRO A 293 -10.21 13.91 -12.03
CA PRO A 293 -10.79 13.97 -13.38
C PRO A 293 -9.90 13.33 -14.45
N ASN A 294 -8.59 13.60 -14.40
CA ASN A 294 -7.65 13.11 -15.40
C ASN A 294 -7.35 11.60 -15.26
N ASN A 295 -7.05 11.12 -14.04
CA ASN A 295 -6.72 9.70 -13.84
C ASN A 295 -7.87 8.80 -14.26
N ASP A 296 -9.08 9.07 -13.77
CA ASP A 296 -10.21 8.18 -14.01
C ASP A 296 -10.60 8.14 -15.49
N LEU A 297 -10.46 9.26 -16.19
CA LEU A 297 -10.67 9.31 -17.64
C LEU A 297 -9.64 8.46 -18.41
N THR A 298 -8.36 8.60 -18.09
CA THR A 298 -7.30 7.87 -18.79
C THR A 298 -7.28 6.40 -18.43
N GLU A 299 -7.58 6.04 -17.17
CA GLU A 299 -7.74 4.66 -16.74
C GLU A 299 -8.94 3.99 -17.42
N SER A 300 -10.08 4.68 -17.53
CA SER A 300 -11.24 4.18 -18.28
C SER A 300 -10.88 3.86 -19.73
N ARG A 301 -10.14 4.76 -20.40
CA ARG A 301 -9.68 4.53 -21.78
C ARG A 301 -8.75 3.32 -21.88
N ALA A 302 -7.82 3.17 -20.94
CA ALA A 302 -6.94 1.99 -20.89
C ALA A 302 -7.73 0.69 -20.69
N LEU A 303 -8.71 0.67 -19.78
CA LEU A 303 -9.61 -0.47 -19.57
C LEU A 303 -10.39 -0.82 -20.84
N MET A 304 -10.99 0.17 -21.50
CA MET A 304 -11.72 -0.06 -22.77
C MET A 304 -10.80 -0.60 -23.87
N ARG A 305 -9.54 -0.20 -23.93
CA ARG A 305 -8.57 -0.73 -24.89
C ARG A 305 -8.20 -2.18 -24.64
N VAL A 306 -8.20 -2.64 -23.38
CA VAL A 306 -7.91 -4.03 -23.01
C VAL A 306 -9.12 -4.92 -23.20
N PHE A 307 -10.29 -4.49 -22.74
CA PHE A 307 -11.48 -5.33 -22.59
C PHE A 307 -12.52 -5.10 -23.71
N GLY A 308 -12.41 -4.00 -24.48
CA GLY A 308 -13.40 -3.64 -25.50
C GLY A 308 -14.77 -3.39 -24.90
N ASP A 309 -15.80 -3.95 -25.51
CA ASP A 309 -17.20 -3.82 -25.06
C ASP A 309 -17.56 -4.79 -23.90
N ASN A 310 -16.67 -5.74 -23.58
CA ASN A 310 -16.90 -6.75 -22.54
C ASN A 310 -16.07 -6.43 -21.29
N LEU A 311 -16.40 -5.32 -20.64
CA LEU A 311 -15.74 -4.92 -19.39
C LEU A 311 -16.08 -5.90 -18.26
N PRO A 312 -15.10 -6.32 -17.45
CA PRO A 312 -15.36 -7.04 -16.20
C PRO A 312 -16.07 -6.13 -15.18
N GLU A 313 -16.48 -6.70 -14.04
CA GLU A 313 -16.89 -5.89 -12.91
C GLU A 313 -15.73 -5.01 -12.42
N ILE A 314 -16.00 -3.72 -12.18
CA ILE A 314 -14.96 -2.74 -11.82
C ILE A 314 -15.36 -2.00 -10.56
N SER A 315 -14.45 -1.90 -9.60
CA SER A 315 -14.59 -0.98 -8.48
C SER A 315 -13.24 -0.41 -8.05
N GLY A 316 -13.24 0.52 -7.10
CA GLY A 316 -12.05 1.05 -6.47
C GLY A 316 -12.27 1.28 -4.99
N THR A 317 -11.31 0.91 -4.16
CA THR A 317 -11.40 1.02 -2.70
C THR A 317 -11.18 2.44 -2.18
N LYS A 318 -10.61 3.35 -2.99
CA LYS A 318 -10.21 4.70 -2.53
C LYS A 318 -11.36 5.61 -2.11
N GLY A 319 -12.60 5.37 -2.59
CA GLY A 319 -13.80 6.03 -2.07
C GLY A 319 -14.09 5.69 -0.59
N LEU A 320 -13.53 4.61 -0.09
CA LEU A 320 -13.70 4.15 1.30
C LEU A 320 -12.44 4.38 2.14
N THR A 321 -11.26 4.08 1.60
CA THR A 321 -9.98 4.10 2.34
C THR A 321 -9.23 5.43 2.24
N GLY A 322 -9.53 6.26 1.24
CA GLY A 322 -8.65 7.31 0.76
C GLY A 322 -7.48 6.72 -0.04
N HIS A 323 -6.67 7.59 -0.62
CA HIS A 323 -5.48 7.20 -1.37
C HIS A 323 -4.30 7.00 -0.42
N THR A 324 -3.94 5.78 -0.14
CA THR A 324 -2.88 5.38 0.80
C THR A 324 -1.48 5.41 0.17
N THR A 325 -1.30 6.17 -0.88
CA THR A 325 -0.06 6.40 -1.62
C THR A 325 0.70 5.10 -1.93
N SER A 326 1.89 4.88 -1.38
CA SER A 326 2.70 3.68 -1.64
C SER A 326 2.04 2.36 -1.24
N ALA A 327 1.15 2.36 -0.25
CA ALA A 327 0.44 1.16 0.20
C ALA A 327 -0.78 0.80 -0.64
N SER A 328 -1.22 1.69 -1.56
CA SER A 328 -2.47 1.54 -2.33
C SER A 328 -2.59 0.23 -3.10
N GLY A 329 -1.48 -0.29 -3.60
CA GLY A 329 -1.50 -1.52 -4.40
C GLY A 329 -1.66 -2.80 -3.57
N SER A 330 -1.60 -2.73 -2.24
CA SER A 330 -1.83 -3.87 -1.34
C SER A 330 -3.08 -3.70 -0.46
N ILE A 331 -3.72 -2.53 -0.44
CA ILE A 331 -4.98 -2.20 0.22
C ILE A 331 -6.14 -2.17 -0.79
#